data_e25903e1f08ba51e91f64c829b5c607f
#
_entry.id   e25903e1f08ba51e91f64c829b5c607f
#
_cell.length_a   1.000
_cell.length_b   1.000
_cell.length_c   1.000
_cell.angle_alpha   90.00
_cell.angle_beta   90.00
_cell.angle_gamma   90.00
#
_symmetry.space_group_name_H-M   'P 1'
#
loop_
_entity.id
_entity.type
_entity.pdbx_description
1 polymer ?
#
loop_
_entity_poly.entity_id
_entity_poly.type
_entity_poly.pdbx_seq_one_letter_code
_entity_poly.pdbx_strand_id
1 'polypeptide(L)'
;MANIPGNGRFLYSALTRFTPQDAMAFFEALGVPLKVERGNRVFPVSDRSFDISGALERELRRLRVRILRERAAEITAEDGRVTGVQTDRQHHPADAVVLATGGVSYPGTGSTGDGYAMAAALGHTIVPPRGSLVPLESGDADCAAMQGLSLRNVEATVLNGKNKPVFREFGEMLFTHFGVSGPLMLSASAHLRRWDKEQYRLSIDLKPALDQQKLDSRILRDIGENPNRDMANILSGLVH
;
A
#
# COMPACT_ATOMS: atom_id res chain seq x y z
N MET A 1 1.58 0.15 -14.00
CA MET A 1 0.19 -0.21 -14.38
C MET A 1 -0.18 -1.59 -13.87
N ALA A 2 0.68 -2.60 -14.05
CA ALA A 2 0.41 -3.97 -13.57
C ALA A 2 0.10 -4.04 -12.06
N ASN A 3 0.75 -3.20 -11.26
CA ASN A 3 0.60 -3.17 -9.80
C ASN A 3 -0.58 -2.31 -9.30
N ILE A 4 -1.41 -1.78 -10.22
CA ILE A 4 -2.61 -1.02 -9.86
C ILE A 4 -3.81 -1.89 -10.23
N PRO A 5 -4.36 -2.66 -9.28
CA PRO A 5 -5.51 -3.50 -9.56
C PRO A 5 -6.74 -2.64 -9.92
N GLY A 6 -7.54 -3.12 -10.86
CA GLY A 6 -8.76 -2.47 -11.32
C GLY A 6 -8.59 -1.52 -12.47
N ASN A 7 -8.93 -0.25 -12.28
CA ASN A 7 -8.91 0.74 -13.35
C ASN A 7 -7.55 1.45 -13.48
N GLY A 8 -6.44 0.70 -13.48
CA GLY A 8 -5.10 1.27 -13.67
C GLY A 8 -4.93 2.04 -14.97
N ARG A 9 -5.71 1.67 -16.01
CA ARG A 9 -5.70 2.38 -17.30
C ARG A 9 -6.11 3.86 -17.20
N PHE A 10 -6.95 4.20 -16.23
CA PHE A 10 -7.33 5.59 -15.97
C PHE A 10 -6.12 6.49 -15.67
N LEU A 11 -5.09 5.94 -15.03
CA LEU A 11 -3.88 6.68 -14.67
C LEU A 11 -2.83 6.73 -15.78
N TYR A 12 -3.08 6.09 -16.93
CA TYR A 12 -2.08 6.00 -18.01
C TYR A 12 -1.60 7.38 -18.44
N SER A 13 -2.50 8.29 -18.75
CA SER A 13 -2.14 9.65 -19.19
C SER A 13 -1.36 10.42 -18.11
N ALA A 14 -1.76 10.33 -16.86
CA ALA A 14 -1.06 11.01 -15.77
C ALA A 14 0.37 10.46 -15.57
N LEU A 15 0.52 9.14 -15.51
CA LEU A 15 1.82 8.48 -15.26
C LEU A 15 2.77 8.50 -16.47
N THR A 16 2.27 8.77 -17.68
CA THR A 16 3.12 8.98 -18.87
C THR A 16 3.54 10.44 -19.01
N ARG A 17 2.77 11.39 -18.48
CA ARG A 17 3.11 12.83 -18.51
C ARG A 17 4.00 13.26 -17.35
N PHE A 18 3.95 12.56 -16.25
CA PHE A 18 4.82 12.75 -15.09
C PHE A 18 5.20 11.38 -14.55
N THR A 19 6.35 10.93 -14.97
CA THR A 19 6.88 9.60 -14.66
C THR A 19 7.55 9.56 -13.29
N PRO A 20 7.82 8.37 -12.72
CA PRO A 20 8.66 8.26 -11.52
C PRO A 20 10.03 8.94 -11.67
N GLN A 21 10.62 8.88 -12.86
CA GLN A 21 11.89 9.53 -13.17
C GLN A 21 11.76 11.06 -13.14
N ASP A 22 10.65 11.60 -13.67
CA ASP A 22 10.37 13.04 -13.61
C ASP A 22 10.18 13.49 -12.15
N ALA A 23 9.51 12.67 -11.33
CA ALA A 23 9.36 12.96 -9.90
C ALA A 23 10.71 12.97 -9.17
N MET A 24 11.60 12.03 -9.47
CA MET A 24 12.97 12.02 -8.91
C MET A 24 13.73 13.26 -9.34
N ALA A 25 13.78 13.56 -10.65
CA ALA A 25 14.46 14.73 -11.18
C ALA A 25 13.90 16.04 -10.59
N PHE A 26 12.60 16.13 -10.34
CA PHE A 26 11.98 17.27 -9.70
C PHE A 26 12.54 17.51 -8.28
N PHE A 27 12.62 16.48 -7.44
CA PHE A 27 13.17 16.65 -6.09
C PHE A 27 14.68 16.88 -6.07
N GLU A 28 15.43 16.25 -6.97
CA GLU A 28 16.86 16.51 -7.14
C GLU A 28 17.13 17.95 -7.58
N ALA A 29 16.31 18.49 -8.49
CA ALA A 29 16.37 19.90 -8.90
C ALA A 29 16.04 20.86 -7.74
N LEU A 30 15.23 20.44 -6.76
CA LEU A 30 14.97 21.18 -5.52
C LEU A 30 16.08 21.00 -4.45
N GLY A 31 17.17 20.31 -4.80
CA GLY A 31 18.32 20.11 -3.92
C GLY A 31 18.15 18.98 -2.90
N VAL A 32 17.29 17.99 -3.18
CA VAL A 32 17.14 16.79 -2.35
C VAL A 32 17.79 15.59 -3.06
N PRO A 33 18.99 15.16 -2.66
CA PRO A 33 19.61 13.95 -3.20
C PRO A 33 18.78 12.71 -2.85
N LEU A 34 18.52 11.86 -3.85
CA LEU A 34 17.70 10.67 -3.70
C LEU A 34 18.52 9.38 -3.84
N LYS A 35 18.04 8.30 -3.21
CA LYS A 35 18.54 6.93 -3.38
C LYS A 35 17.39 6.00 -3.72
N VAL A 36 17.68 4.96 -4.51
CA VAL A 36 16.73 3.90 -4.84
C VAL A 36 17.10 2.65 -4.04
N GLU A 37 16.16 2.15 -3.25
CA GLU A 37 16.32 0.94 -2.44
C GLU A 37 15.64 -0.27 -3.09
N ARG A 38 15.81 -1.45 -2.45
CA ARG A 38 15.16 -2.69 -2.87
C ARG A 38 13.66 -2.48 -3.07
N GLY A 39 13.11 -3.03 -4.15
CA GLY A 39 11.69 -2.87 -4.51
C GLY A 39 11.38 -1.55 -5.20
N ASN A 40 12.39 -0.89 -5.77
CA ASN A 40 12.28 0.41 -6.45
C ASN A 40 11.68 1.52 -5.57
N ARG A 41 11.92 1.44 -4.27
CA ARG A 41 11.51 2.49 -3.32
C ARG A 41 12.52 3.62 -3.34
N VAL A 42 12.03 4.84 -3.45
CA VAL A 42 12.87 6.04 -3.50
C VAL A 42 12.78 6.78 -2.16
N PHE A 43 13.95 7.13 -1.62
CA PHE A 43 14.09 7.88 -0.36
C PHE A 43 15.13 9.00 -0.54
N PRO A 44 15.06 10.06 0.28
CA PRO A 44 16.18 10.98 0.38
C PRO A 44 17.39 10.26 0.97
N VAL A 45 18.59 10.61 0.50
CA VAL A 45 19.85 10.02 1.00
C VAL A 45 20.01 10.22 2.52
N SER A 46 19.44 11.28 3.06
CA SER A 46 19.43 11.60 4.49
C SER A 46 18.49 10.73 5.35
N ASP A 47 17.60 9.94 4.73
CA ASP A 47 16.51 9.21 5.38
C ASP A 47 15.52 10.09 6.17
N ARG A 48 15.52 11.41 5.91
CA ARG A 48 14.63 12.38 6.58
C ARG A 48 13.49 12.80 5.66
N SER A 49 12.26 12.46 6.02
CA SER A 49 11.06 12.90 5.29
C SER A 49 10.93 14.44 5.25
N PHE A 50 11.46 15.14 6.26
CA PHE A 50 11.46 16.60 6.31
C PHE A 50 12.25 17.27 5.19
N ASP A 51 13.23 16.60 4.59
CA ASP A 51 13.97 17.16 3.46
C ASP A 51 13.07 17.29 2.23
N ILE A 52 12.17 16.33 2.05
CA ILE A 52 11.14 16.37 0.99
C ILE A 52 10.13 17.49 1.23
N SER A 53 9.50 17.53 2.40
CA SER A 53 8.50 18.54 2.72
C SER A 53 9.10 19.95 2.76
N GLY A 54 10.29 20.08 3.34
CA GLY A 54 11.00 21.36 3.38
C GLY A 54 11.42 21.88 2.00
N ALA A 55 11.76 20.99 1.06
CA ALA A 55 12.04 21.39 -0.31
C ALA A 55 10.79 21.95 -0.99
N LEU A 56 9.64 21.30 -0.83
CA LEU A 56 8.36 21.79 -1.34
C LEU A 56 7.97 23.13 -0.71
N GLU A 57 8.13 23.30 0.60
CA GLU A 57 7.85 24.58 1.25
C GLU A 57 8.74 25.72 0.74
N ARG A 58 10.04 25.47 0.55
CA ARG A 58 10.94 26.46 -0.03
C ARG A 58 10.50 26.87 -1.43
N GLU A 59 10.10 25.89 -2.24
CA GLU A 59 9.66 26.14 -3.61
C GLU A 59 8.35 26.93 -3.63
N LEU A 60 7.38 26.62 -2.79
CA LEU A 60 6.13 27.38 -2.65
C LEU A 60 6.41 28.84 -2.25
N ARG A 61 7.36 29.07 -1.34
CA ARG A 61 7.78 30.45 -0.96
C ARG A 61 8.46 31.17 -2.12
N ARG A 62 9.35 30.47 -2.86
CA ARG A 62 10.01 31.04 -4.05
C ARG A 62 8.98 31.46 -5.11
N LEU A 63 7.93 30.68 -5.28
CA LEU A 63 6.83 30.95 -6.20
C LEU A 63 5.79 31.91 -5.64
N ARG A 64 5.99 32.44 -4.42
CA ARG A 64 5.07 33.36 -3.72
C ARG A 64 3.67 32.78 -3.52
N VAL A 65 3.55 31.46 -3.39
CA VAL A 65 2.30 30.78 -3.06
C VAL A 65 1.92 31.10 -1.62
N ARG A 66 0.69 31.57 -1.40
CA ARG A 66 0.17 31.84 -0.05
C ARG A 66 -0.29 30.54 0.59
N ILE A 67 0.31 30.18 1.72
CA ILE A 67 -0.12 29.02 2.53
C ILE A 67 -0.98 29.55 3.67
N LEU A 68 -2.23 29.14 3.70
CA LEU A 68 -3.18 29.51 4.75
C LEU A 68 -3.39 28.34 5.71
N ARG A 69 -3.35 28.61 7.01
CA ARG A 69 -3.64 27.61 8.05
C ARG A 69 -5.11 27.72 8.45
N GLU A 70 -5.96 27.32 7.55
CA GLU A 70 -7.40 27.31 7.67
C GLU A 70 -7.93 25.96 7.22
N ARG A 71 -9.06 25.54 7.78
CA ARG A 71 -9.74 24.33 7.35
C ARG A 71 -10.73 24.65 6.24
N ALA A 72 -10.52 24.08 5.05
CA ALA A 72 -11.52 24.16 4.00
C ALA A 72 -12.75 23.33 4.40
N ALA A 73 -13.92 23.96 4.34
CA ALA A 73 -15.21 23.35 4.69
C ALA A 73 -16.03 23.02 3.45
N GLU A 74 -15.98 23.88 2.42
CA GLU A 74 -16.80 23.76 1.23
C GLU A 74 -16.11 24.39 0.02
N ILE A 75 -16.35 23.82 -1.15
CA ILE A 75 -16.04 24.45 -2.43
C ILE A 75 -17.33 25.12 -2.91
N THR A 76 -17.30 26.43 -3.05
CA THR A 76 -18.46 27.20 -3.48
C THR A 76 -18.60 27.24 -4.99
N ALA A 77 -19.80 27.10 -5.50
CA ALA A 77 -20.09 27.16 -6.92
C ALA A 77 -21.45 27.85 -7.18
N GLU A 78 -21.54 28.64 -8.24
CA GLU A 78 -22.75 29.28 -8.73
C GLU A 78 -22.90 29.02 -10.23
N ASP A 79 -24.08 28.72 -10.68
CA ASP A 79 -24.38 28.43 -12.10
C ASP A 79 -23.45 27.42 -12.76
N GLY A 80 -23.04 26.38 -11.99
CA GLY A 80 -22.15 25.33 -12.46
C GLY A 80 -20.67 25.72 -12.58
N ARG A 81 -20.29 26.87 -12.03
CA ARG A 81 -18.89 27.34 -11.98
C ARG A 81 -18.42 27.48 -10.54
N VAL A 82 -17.20 27.06 -10.28
CA VAL A 82 -16.53 27.29 -9.00
C VAL A 82 -16.34 28.80 -8.79
N THR A 83 -16.66 29.26 -7.59
CA THR A 83 -16.50 30.65 -7.17
C THR A 83 -15.47 30.81 -6.06
N GLY A 84 -15.09 29.72 -5.37
CA GLY A 84 -14.08 29.79 -4.33
C GLY A 84 -14.11 28.62 -3.36
N VAL A 85 -13.49 28.86 -2.20
CA VAL A 85 -13.45 27.93 -1.08
C VAL A 85 -13.90 28.64 0.19
N GLN A 86 -14.89 28.10 0.88
CA GLN A 86 -15.26 28.49 2.22
C GLN A 86 -14.41 27.74 3.23
N THR A 87 -13.74 28.47 4.08
CA THR A 87 -12.99 27.91 5.21
C THR A 87 -13.74 28.12 6.53
N ASP A 88 -13.19 27.60 7.62
CA ASP A 88 -13.64 27.85 9.00
C ASP A 88 -13.52 29.34 9.43
N ARG A 89 -12.84 30.16 8.62
CA ARG A 89 -12.58 31.57 8.92
C ARG A 89 -13.27 32.53 7.94
N GLN A 90 -13.13 32.27 6.64
CA GLN A 90 -13.60 33.19 5.61
C GLN A 90 -13.77 32.49 4.26
N HIS A 91 -14.36 33.19 3.33
CA HIS A 91 -14.44 32.80 1.94
C HIS A 91 -13.21 33.29 1.16
N HIS A 92 -12.60 32.39 0.37
CA HIS A 92 -11.52 32.71 -0.55
C HIS A 92 -12.03 32.59 -1.98
N PRO A 93 -12.19 33.70 -2.73
CA PRO A 93 -12.63 33.63 -4.13
C PRO A 93 -11.55 32.97 -5.00
N ALA A 94 -11.97 32.14 -5.94
CA ALA A 94 -11.08 31.47 -6.89
C ALA A 94 -11.83 31.09 -8.16
N ASP A 95 -11.17 31.21 -9.29
CA ASP A 95 -11.70 30.80 -10.60
C ASP A 95 -11.57 29.27 -10.82
N ALA A 96 -10.70 28.62 -10.09
CA ALA A 96 -10.49 27.17 -10.11
C ALA A 96 -9.97 26.66 -8.76
N VAL A 97 -10.36 25.44 -8.40
CA VAL A 97 -9.95 24.79 -7.16
C VAL A 97 -9.39 23.42 -7.47
N VAL A 98 -8.20 23.12 -6.94
CA VAL A 98 -7.61 21.77 -6.98
C VAL A 98 -7.87 21.10 -5.64
N LEU A 99 -8.73 20.07 -5.65
CA LEU A 99 -9.03 19.27 -4.47
C LEU A 99 -7.95 18.19 -4.27
N ALA A 100 -7.03 18.44 -3.35
CA ALA A 100 -5.86 17.58 -3.08
C ALA A 100 -5.73 17.25 -1.57
N THR A 101 -6.86 16.97 -0.91
CA THR A 101 -6.96 16.79 0.56
C THR A 101 -6.48 15.42 1.05
N GLY A 102 -5.99 14.55 0.16
CA GLY A 102 -5.63 13.18 0.49
C GLY A 102 -6.85 12.27 0.66
N GLY A 103 -6.63 11.13 1.30
CA GLY A 103 -7.64 10.10 1.53
C GLY A 103 -8.10 10.00 2.99
N VAL A 104 -8.21 8.74 3.49
CA VAL A 104 -8.67 8.43 4.85
C VAL A 104 -7.68 7.54 5.63
N SER A 105 -6.44 7.37 5.13
CA SER A 105 -5.50 6.39 5.70
C SER A 105 -4.91 6.81 7.04
N TYR A 106 -4.68 8.10 7.25
CA TYR A 106 -4.09 8.63 8.49
C TYR A 106 -4.82 9.90 8.95
N PRO A 107 -5.98 9.77 9.59
CA PRO A 107 -6.78 10.93 10.01
C PRO A 107 -6.02 11.92 10.90
N GLY A 108 -5.11 11.43 11.75
CA GLY A 108 -4.27 12.27 12.61
C GLY A 108 -3.30 13.20 11.85
N THR A 109 -3.05 12.96 10.56
CA THR A 109 -2.24 13.82 9.69
C THR A 109 -3.08 14.71 8.77
N GLY A 110 -4.40 14.76 8.97
CA GLY A 110 -5.34 15.55 8.18
C GLY A 110 -6.04 14.80 7.05
N SER A 111 -5.76 13.50 6.85
CA SER A 111 -6.44 12.66 5.84
C SER A 111 -7.78 12.16 6.38
N THR A 112 -8.73 13.07 6.56
CA THR A 112 -10.03 12.81 7.21
C THR A 112 -11.14 12.46 6.22
N GLY A 113 -10.88 12.57 4.91
CA GLY A 113 -11.87 12.30 3.87
C GLY A 113 -12.78 13.49 3.55
N ASP A 114 -12.52 14.68 4.09
CA ASP A 114 -13.31 15.89 3.84
C ASP A 114 -13.50 16.17 2.34
N GLY A 115 -12.48 15.88 1.53
CA GLY A 115 -12.53 16.06 0.08
C GLY A 115 -13.61 15.21 -0.61
N TYR A 116 -13.93 14.04 -0.10
CA TYR A 116 -15.01 13.23 -0.67
C TYR A 116 -16.37 13.89 -0.43
N ALA A 117 -16.59 14.49 0.74
CA ALA A 117 -17.82 15.22 1.04
C ALA A 117 -17.94 16.47 0.15
N MET A 118 -16.85 17.23 -0.01
CA MET A 118 -16.81 18.40 -0.89
C MET A 118 -17.11 18.03 -2.35
N ALA A 119 -16.52 16.95 -2.85
CA ALA A 119 -16.76 16.49 -4.21
C ALA A 119 -18.21 16.00 -4.40
N ALA A 120 -18.78 15.29 -3.41
CA ALA A 120 -20.17 14.83 -3.45
C ALA A 120 -21.15 16.00 -3.46
N ALA A 121 -20.88 17.07 -2.69
CA ALA A 121 -21.70 18.29 -2.66
C ALA A 121 -21.75 18.99 -4.03
N LEU A 122 -20.70 18.83 -4.85
CA LEU A 122 -20.64 19.33 -6.23
C LEU A 122 -21.21 18.35 -7.28
N GLY A 123 -21.86 17.27 -6.86
CA GLY A 123 -22.52 16.30 -7.73
C GLY A 123 -21.63 15.16 -8.24
N HIS A 124 -20.39 15.02 -7.74
CA HIS A 124 -19.55 13.88 -8.08
C HIS A 124 -20.01 12.60 -7.37
N THR A 125 -20.01 11.47 -8.08
CA THR A 125 -20.25 10.16 -7.48
C THR A 125 -19.01 9.69 -6.73
N ILE A 126 -19.15 9.43 -5.43
CA ILE A 126 -18.07 8.89 -4.61
C ILE A 126 -18.20 7.36 -4.52
N VAL A 127 -17.22 6.65 -5.04
CA VAL A 127 -17.08 5.22 -4.79
C VAL A 127 -16.48 5.06 -3.39
N PRO A 128 -17.15 4.35 -2.46
CA PRO A 128 -16.66 4.23 -1.09
C PRO A 128 -15.21 3.72 -1.04
N PRO A 129 -14.30 4.45 -0.36
CA PRO A 129 -12.92 3.98 -0.19
C PRO A 129 -12.86 2.64 0.53
N ARG A 130 -11.90 1.82 0.15
CA ARG A 130 -11.62 0.53 0.80
C ARG A 130 -10.14 0.46 1.17
N GLY A 131 -9.83 -0.35 2.19
CA GLY A 131 -8.46 -0.63 2.57
C GLY A 131 -7.68 -1.23 1.40
N SER A 132 -6.45 -0.75 1.21
CA SER A 132 -5.49 -1.25 0.24
C SER A 132 -4.09 -1.09 0.82
N LEU A 133 -3.21 -2.06 0.59
CA LEU A 133 -1.91 -2.13 1.25
C LEU A 133 -2.05 -2.16 2.77
N VAL A 134 -2.98 -2.98 3.25
CA VAL A 134 -3.30 -3.17 4.67
C VAL A 134 -3.06 -4.62 5.08
N PRO A 135 -2.78 -4.89 6.36
CA PRO A 135 -2.77 -6.26 6.89
C PRO A 135 -4.11 -6.97 6.68
N LEU A 136 -4.09 -8.30 6.72
CA LEU A 136 -5.27 -9.13 6.56
C LEU A 136 -5.63 -9.79 7.89
N GLU A 137 -6.88 -9.66 8.28
CA GLU A 137 -7.45 -10.39 9.41
C GLU A 137 -7.72 -11.85 9.01
N SER A 138 -7.49 -12.77 9.93
CA SER A 138 -7.79 -14.20 9.76
C SER A 138 -8.57 -14.71 10.97
N GLY A 139 -9.58 -15.51 10.70
CA GLY A 139 -10.30 -16.26 11.74
C GLY A 139 -9.56 -17.52 12.22
N ASP A 140 -8.38 -17.81 11.66
CA ASP A 140 -7.56 -18.96 12.03
C ASP A 140 -6.79 -18.67 13.31
N ALA A 141 -7.03 -19.49 14.34
CA ALA A 141 -6.40 -19.34 15.64
C ALA A 141 -4.87 -19.53 15.61
N ASP A 142 -4.36 -20.28 14.61
CA ASP A 142 -2.92 -20.52 14.46
C ASP A 142 -2.17 -19.23 14.14
N CYS A 143 -2.80 -18.24 13.54
CA CYS A 143 -2.17 -16.93 13.30
C CYS A 143 -1.74 -16.26 14.61
N ALA A 144 -2.59 -16.29 15.62
CA ALA A 144 -2.26 -15.71 16.94
C ALA A 144 -1.16 -16.50 17.65
N ALA A 145 -1.17 -17.83 17.53
CA ALA A 145 -0.12 -18.70 18.10
C ALA A 145 1.25 -18.44 17.46
N MET A 146 1.27 -18.07 16.20
CA MET A 146 2.48 -17.74 15.43
C MET A 146 2.83 -16.25 15.45
N GLN A 147 2.21 -15.44 16.31
CA GLN A 147 2.47 -13.98 16.37
C GLN A 147 3.96 -13.66 16.45
N GLY A 148 4.42 -12.77 15.57
CA GLY A 148 5.82 -12.34 15.50
C GLY A 148 6.68 -13.21 14.58
N LEU A 149 6.22 -14.38 14.14
CA LEU A 149 6.93 -15.22 13.18
C LEU A 149 6.94 -14.54 11.82
N SER A 150 8.14 -14.23 11.33
CA SER A 150 8.38 -13.71 9.97
C SER A 150 8.84 -14.85 9.08
N LEU A 151 8.12 -15.06 7.99
CA LEU A 151 8.50 -15.99 6.93
C LEU A 151 9.20 -15.22 5.82
N ARG A 152 10.37 -15.72 5.41
CA ARG A 152 11.17 -15.18 4.30
C ARG A 152 11.29 -16.19 3.19
N ASN A 153 11.38 -15.69 1.95
CA ASN A 153 11.55 -16.55 0.77
C ASN A 153 10.43 -17.58 0.62
N VAL A 154 9.21 -17.20 0.94
CA VAL A 154 8.00 -18.01 0.76
C VAL A 154 7.20 -17.53 -0.45
N GLU A 155 6.36 -18.40 -1.01
CA GLU A 155 5.38 -18.00 -1.99
C GLU A 155 3.99 -18.00 -1.35
N ALA A 156 3.32 -16.85 -1.42
CA ALA A 156 1.96 -16.69 -0.93
C ALA A 156 0.98 -16.70 -2.10
N THR A 157 0.00 -17.58 -2.05
CA THR A 157 -1.11 -17.63 -3.00
C THR A 157 -2.42 -17.37 -2.26
N VAL A 158 -3.16 -16.34 -2.68
CA VAL A 158 -4.50 -16.10 -2.17
C VAL A 158 -5.53 -16.63 -3.15
N LEU A 159 -6.41 -17.49 -2.66
CA LEU A 159 -7.47 -18.14 -3.40
C LEU A 159 -8.81 -17.49 -3.05
N ASN A 160 -9.69 -17.29 -4.04
CA ASN A 160 -11.06 -16.85 -3.81
C ASN A 160 -11.98 -18.01 -3.38
N GLY A 161 -13.24 -17.72 -3.10
CA GLY A 161 -14.26 -18.72 -2.71
C GLY A 161 -14.50 -19.85 -3.71
N LYS A 162 -13.98 -19.72 -4.94
CA LYS A 162 -14.00 -20.76 -5.99
C LYS A 162 -12.67 -21.50 -6.14
N ASN A 163 -11.77 -21.36 -5.16
CA ASN A 163 -10.40 -21.89 -5.19
C ASN A 163 -9.57 -21.42 -6.41
N LYS A 164 -9.88 -20.25 -6.98
CA LYS A 164 -9.07 -19.66 -8.05
C LYS A 164 -8.06 -18.68 -7.46
N PRO A 165 -6.80 -18.71 -7.88
CA PRO A 165 -5.81 -17.75 -7.42
C PRO A 165 -6.16 -16.34 -7.91
N VAL A 166 -6.18 -15.39 -6.98
CA VAL A 166 -6.39 -13.95 -7.22
C VAL A 166 -5.13 -13.13 -6.97
N PHE A 167 -4.18 -13.72 -6.24
CA PHE A 167 -2.86 -13.17 -6.00
C PHE A 167 -1.86 -14.31 -5.81
N ARG A 168 -0.65 -14.17 -6.33
CA ARG A 168 0.47 -15.07 -6.12
C ARG A 168 1.76 -14.30 -6.26
N GLU A 169 2.60 -14.33 -5.24
CA GLU A 169 3.88 -13.63 -5.24
C GLU A 169 4.86 -14.29 -4.27
N PHE A 170 6.15 -14.17 -4.59
CA PHE A 170 7.27 -14.62 -3.76
C PHE A 170 7.80 -13.45 -2.93
N GLY A 171 8.08 -13.69 -1.63
CA GLY A 171 8.63 -12.64 -0.77
C GLY A 171 8.59 -12.98 0.71
N GLU A 172 8.21 -11.99 1.52
CA GLU A 172 8.21 -12.05 2.97
C GLU A 172 6.83 -11.71 3.53
N MET A 173 6.46 -12.40 4.62
CA MET A 173 5.23 -12.14 5.36
C MET A 173 5.45 -12.30 6.87
N LEU A 174 4.51 -11.80 7.65
CA LEU A 174 4.56 -11.79 9.11
C LEU A 174 3.22 -12.24 9.68
N PHE A 175 3.23 -13.12 10.68
CA PHE A 175 2.06 -13.44 11.48
C PHE A 175 1.86 -12.41 12.60
N THR A 176 0.60 -12.05 12.83
CA THR A 176 0.17 -11.11 13.88
C THR A 176 -0.90 -11.76 14.73
N HIS A 177 -1.22 -11.16 15.87
CA HIS A 177 -2.28 -11.66 16.76
C HIS A 177 -3.69 -11.67 16.13
N PHE A 178 -3.88 -10.92 15.04
CA PHE A 178 -5.17 -10.82 14.35
C PHE A 178 -5.17 -11.46 12.94
N GLY A 179 -4.03 -11.99 12.48
CA GLY A 179 -3.91 -12.56 11.13
C GLY A 179 -2.52 -12.42 10.56
N VAL A 180 -2.40 -11.85 9.36
CA VAL A 180 -1.14 -11.82 8.60
C VAL A 180 -0.84 -10.42 8.05
N SER A 181 0.45 -10.09 7.95
CA SER A 181 0.98 -8.81 7.48
C SER A 181 2.29 -9.02 6.69
N GLY A 182 3.04 -7.95 6.49
CA GLY A 182 4.29 -7.95 5.75
C GLY A 182 4.09 -7.64 4.26
N PRO A 183 5.18 -7.46 3.52
CA PRO A 183 5.13 -6.97 2.14
C PRO A 183 4.19 -7.76 1.22
N LEU A 184 4.22 -9.10 1.28
CA LEU A 184 3.32 -9.96 0.50
C LEU A 184 1.85 -9.71 0.81
N MET A 185 1.50 -9.62 2.09
CA MET A 185 0.09 -9.47 2.50
C MET A 185 -0.44 -8.08 2.21
N LEU A 186 0.40 -7.05 2.36
CA LEU A 186 0.06 -5.70 1.95
C LEU A 186 -0.23 -5.64 0.45
N SER A 187 0.64 -6.25 -0.39
CA SER A 187 0.40 -6.35 -1.83
C SER A 187 -0.87 -7.15 -2.13
N ALA A 188 -1.07 -8.31 -1.49
CA ALA A 188 -2.24 -9.15 -1.67
C ALA A 188 -3.54 -8.38 -1.40
N SER A 189 -3.59 -7.58 -0.31
CA SER A 189 -4.78 -6.84 0.10
C SER A 189 -5.32 -5.92 -1.00
N ALA A 190 -4.45 -5.36 -1.84
CA ALA A 190 -4.85 -4.51 -2.96
C ALA A 190 -5.62 -5.28 -4.06
N HIS A 191 -5.45 -6.60 -4.14
CA HIS A 191 -6.11 -7.47 -5.12
C HIS A 191 -7.42 -8.06 -4.61
N LEU A 192 -7.68 -8.02 -3.30
CA LEU A 192 -8.86 -8.59 -2.67
C LEU A 192 -10.00 -7.55 -2.66
N ARG A 193 -10.94 -7.67 -3.59
CA ARG A 193 -11.94 -6.63 -3.87
C ARG A 193 -13.33 -6.90 -3.31
N ARG A 194 -13.60 -8.13 -2.89
CA ARG A 194 -14.94 -8.60 -2.53
C ARG A 194 -14.99 -9.10 -1.10
N TRP A 195 -14.37 -8.36 -0.19
CA TRP A 195 -14.31 -8.70 1.24
C TRP A 195 -15.70 -8.95 1.87
N ASP A 196 -16.69 -8.24 1.38
CA ASP A 196 -18.07 -8.31 1.82
C ASP A 196 -18.86 -9.51 1.23
N LYS A 197 -18.31 -10.18 0.20
CA LYS A 197 -19.02 -11.21 -0.58
C LYS A 197 -18.26 -12.51 -0.76
N GLU A 198 -16.99 -12.54 -0.50
CA GLU A 198 -16.13 -13.69 -0.74
C GLU A 198 -15.23 -13.96 0.46
N GLN A 199 -15.12 -15.23 0.82
CA GLN A 199 -14.04 -15.68 1.71
C GLN A 199 -12.81 -15.96 0.87
N TYR A 200 -11.67 -15.57 1.39
CA TYR A 200 -10.38 -15.83 0.78
C TYR A 200 -9.61 -16.85 1.62
N ARG A 201 -8.78 -17.64 0.97
CA ARG A 201 -7.87 -18.59 1.62
C ARG A 201 -6.45 -18.24 1.24
N LEU A 202 -5.58 -18.16 2.23
CA LEU A 202 -4.15 -18.02 2.04
C LEU A 202 -3.51 -19.42 2.02
N SER A 203 -2.74 -19.70 0.98
CA SER A 203 -1.84 -20.87 0.89
C SER A 203 -0.40 -20.35 0.87
N ILE A 204 0.44 -20.93 1.72
CA ILE A 204 1.84 -20.52 1.87
C ILE A 204 2.71 -21.71 1.48
N ASP A 205 3.52 -21.55 0.43
CA ASP A 205 4.60 -22.47 0.10
C ASP A 205 5.87 -22.01 0.82
N LEU A 206 6.33 -22.81 1.76
CA LEU A 206 7.49 -22.51 2.59
C LEU A 206 8.82 -22.74 1.86
N LYS A 207 8.81 -23.51 0.75
CA LYS A 207 10.01 -23.88 -0.03
C LYS A 207 9.77 -23.83 -1.55
N PRO A 208 9.37 -22.68 -2.10
CA PRO A 208 8.98 -22.56 -3.50
C PRO A 208 10.11 -22.87 -4.51
N ALA A 209 11.35 -22.92 -4.04
CA ALA A 209 12.50 -23.33 -4.85
C ALA A 209 12.59 -24.86 -5.06
N LEU A 210 11.84 -25.65 -4.28
CA LEU A 210 11.81 -27.09 -4.36
C LEU A 210 10.48 -27.55 -4.97
N ASP A 211 10.54 -28.30 -6.07
CA ASP A 211 9.37 -29.03 -6.53
C ASP A 211 9.04 -30.18 -5.57
N GLN A 212 7.84 -30.75 -5.70
CA GLN A 212 7.36 -31.80 -4.80
C GLN A 212 8.32 -33.01 -4.72
N GLN A 213 8.92 -33.43 -5.84
CA GLN A 213 9.83 -34.58 -5.86
C GLN A 213 11.14 -34.27 -5.13
N LYS A 214 11.69 -33.07 -5.34
CA LYS A 214 12.92 -32.64 -4.66
C LYS A 214 12.68 -32.43 -3.16
N LEU A 215 11.52 -31.89 -2.77
CA LEU A 215 11.15 -31.72 -1.37
C LEU A 215 11.02 -33.07 -0.67
N ASP A 216 10.32 -34.03 -1.29
CA ASP A 216 10.15 -35.39 -0.77
C ASP A 216 11.51 -36.08 -0.62
N SER A 217 12.33 -36.06 -1.66
CA SER A 217 13.67 -36.62 -1.62
C SER A 217 14.57 -35.99 -0.55
N ARG A 218 14.43 -34.69 -0.33
CA ARG A 218 15.16 -33.95 0.73
C ARG A 218 14.71 -34.40 2.11
N ILE A 219 13.40 -34.50 2.35
CA ILE A 219 12.84 -34.94 3.63
C ILE A 219 13.27 -36.36 3.94
N LEU A 220 13.13 -37.28 2.99
CA LEU A 220 13.55 -38.67 3.16
C LEU A 220 15.05 -38.81 3.47
N ARG A 221 15.89 -38.02 2.79
CA ARG A 221 17.32 -37.98 3.09
C ARG A 221 17.58 -37.46 4.51
N ASP A 222 16.98 -36.36 4.91
CA ASP A 222 17.18 -35.71 6.20
C ASP A 222 16.71 -36.63 7.36
N ILE A 223 15.65 -37.43 7.15
CA ILE A 223 15.21 -38.52 8.05
C ILE A 223 16.23 -39.61 8.11
N GLY A 224 16.70 -40.09 6.97
CA GLY A 224 17.68 -41.19 6.88
C GLY A 224 19.03 -40.87 7.52
N GLU A 225 19.47 -39.61 7.41
CA GLU A 225 20.72 -39.12 8.04
C GLU A 225 20.57 -38.88 9.55
N ASN A 226 19.35 -38.80 10.08
CA ASN A 226 19.07 -38.50 11.48
C ASN A 226 18.02 -39.44 12.12
N PRO A 227 18.26 -40.79 12.10
CA PRO A 227 17.25 -41.80 12.46
C PRO A 227 16.82 -41.74 13.96
N ASN A 228 17.62 -41.10 14.81
CA ASN A 228 17.36 -40.98 16.26
C ASN A 228 16.86 -39.57 16.68
N ARG A 229 16.53 -38.68 15.74
CA ARG A 229 16.01 -37.36 16.04
C ARG A 229 14.49 -37.30 15.88
N ASP A 230 13.82 -36.51 16.71
CA ASP A 230 12.43 -36.24 16.56
C ASP A 230 12.17 -35.50 15.23
N MET A 231 11.04 -35.80 14.58
CA MET A 231 10.64 -35.21 13.31
C MET A 231 10.65 -33.67 13.33
N ALA A 232 10.21 -33.06 14.42
CA ALA A 232 10.23 -31.61 14.58
C ALA A 232 11.64 -31.03 14.48
N ASN A 233 12.65 -31.73 15.05
CA ASN A 233 14.05 -31.32 14.98
C ASN A 233 14.68 -31.55 13.60
N ILE A 234 14.21 -32.54 12.84
CA ILE A 234 14.63 -32.79 11.46
C ILE A 234 14.07 -31.70 10.56
N LEU A 235 12.78 -31.40 10.67
CA LEU A 235 12.09 -30.39 9.87
C LEU A 235 12.55 -28.96 10.19
N SER A 236 13.06 -28.70 11.41
CA SER A 236 13.60 -27.36 11.74
C SER A 236 14.75 -26.93 10.83
N GLY A 237 15.53 -27.87 10.31
CA GLY A 237 16.59 -27.61 9.31
C GLY A 237 16.04 -27.26 7.90
N LEU A 238 14.77 -27.55 7.65
CA LEU A 238 14.11 -27.26 6.39
C LEU A 238 13.42 -25.89 6.40
N VAL A 239 12.96 -25.43 7.57
CA VAL A 239 12.10 -24.22 7.73
C VAL A 239 12.88 -23.14 8.50
N HIS A 240 13.90 -22.57 7.89
CA HIS A 240 14.67 -21.42 8.42
C HIS A 240 14.38 -20.17 7.58
#